data_1e14b3410eda2f15a4ba3ab19c50dd16
#
_entry.id   1e14b3410eda2f15a4ba3ab19c50dd16
#
_cell.length_a   1.000
_cell.length_b   1.000
_cell.length_c   1.000
_cell.angle_alpha   90.00
_cell.angle_beta   90.00
_cell.angle_gamma   90.00
#
_symmetry.space_group_name_H-M   'P 1'
#
loop_
_entity.id
_entity.type
_entity.pdbx_description
1 polymer ?
#
loop_
_entity_poly.entity_id
_entity_poly.type
_entity_poly.pdbx_seq_one_letter_code
_entity_poly.pdbx_strand_id
1 'polypeptide(L)'
;MRRYVRTVVLIVTVTVCVLAAVSAVRTQQSLKVDTKGVTTSIKYEAPIAGPLKDVNGKYKLRVTEITIAPGGYIGDHNHLGPGIRQVTAGQMHYLLPEHTMIYGPGDYFFEAGDVSHRVENRGKTPCTHLLFEILPAEVVGPSLILPRK
;
A
#
# COMPACT_ATOMS: atom_id res chain seq x y z
N MET A 1 -30.14 -34.78 73.80
CA MET A 1 -29.05 -33.90 73.32
C MET A 1 -28.99 -33.94 71.80
N ARG A 2 -29.52 -32.94 71.12
CA ARG A 2 -29.51 -32.82 69.67
C ARG A 2 -28.33 -31.94 69.26
N ARG A 3 -27.34 -32.50 68.55
CA ARG A 3 -26.22 -31.77 67.99
C ARG A 3 -26.67 -31.15 66.65
N TYR A 4 -26.74 -29.85 66.58
CA TYR A 4 -26.93 -29.09 65.33
C TYR A 4 -25.61 -29.03 64.57
N VAL A 5 -25.53 -29.72 63.47
CA VAL A 5 -24.45 -29.56 62.50
C VAL A 5 -24.78 -28.30 61.67
N ARG A 6 -24.05 -27.24 61.87
CA ARG A 6 -24.14 -26.03 61.02
C ARG A 6 -23.35 -26.30 59.78
N THR A 7 -24.06 -26.58 58.71
CA THR A 7 -23.47 -26.61 57.37
C THR A 7 -23.23 -25.17 56.91
N VAL A 8 -21.96 -24.79 56.90
CA VAL A 8 -21.55 -23.48 56.28
C VAL A 8 -21.50 -23.72 54.77
N VAL A 9 -22.48 -23.16 54.06
CA VAL A 9 -22.46 -23.12 52.59
C VAL A 9 -21.55 -21.95 52.19
N LEU A 10 -20.34 -22.30 51.72
CA LEU A 10 -19.40 -21.37 51.18
C LEU A 10 -19.86 -21.06 49.75
N ILE A 11 -20.51 -19.92 49.53
CA ILE A 11 -20.85 -19.41 48.19
C ILE A 11 -19.55 -18.81 47.63
N VAL A 12 -18.90 -19.59 46.77
CA VAL A 12 -17.79 -19.08 45.95
C VAL A 12 -18.40 -18.34 44.77
N THR A 13 -18.48 -17.03 44.92
CA THR A 13 -18.79 -16.14 43.79
C THR A 13 -17.59 -16.11 42.83
N VAL A 14 -17.65 -16.92 41.80
CA VAL A 14 -16.68 -16.82 40.67
C VAL A 14 -17.03 -15.57 39.89
N THR A 15 -16.35 -14.48 40.20
CA THR A 15 -16.39 -13.26 39.37
C THR A 15 -15.62 -13.55 38.11
N VAL A 16 -16.34 -13.96 37.05
CA VAL A 16 -15.77 -14.07 35.70
C VAL A 16 -15.51 -12.65 35.22
N CYS A 17 -14.29 -12.16 35.39
CA CYS A 17 -13.81 -10.99 34.70
C CYS A 17 -13.71 -11.33 33.21
N VAL A 18 -14.77 -11.04 32.46
CA VAL A 18 -14.71 -10.99 31.00
C VAL A 18 -13.86 -9.78 30.66
N LEU A 19 -12.56 -10.00 30.52
CA LEU A 19 -11.66 -9.06 29.85
C LEU A 19 -12.07 -9.01 28.39
N ALA A 20 -13.01 -8.11 28.07
CA ALA A 20 -13.26 -7.68 26.71
C ALA A 20 -11.96 -7.05 26.22
N ALA A 21 -11.12 -7.84 25.56
CA ALA A 21 -10.04 -7.32 24.75
C ALA A 21 -10.68 -6.51 23.61
N VAL A 22 -10.92 -5.23 23.89
CA VAL A 22 -11.21 -4.27 22.84
C VAL A 22 -9.94 -4.21 22.02
N SER A 23 -9.88 -5.02 20.97
CA SER A 23 -8.91 -4.84 19.90
C SER A 23 -9.19 -3.47 19.33
N ALA A 24 -8.47 -2.48 19.84
CA ALA A 24 -8.40 -1.18 19.22
C ALA A 24 -7.84 -1.42 17.82
N VAL A 25 -8.72 -1.58 16.85
CA VAL A 25 -8.38 -1.39 15.44
C VAL A 25 -7.88 0.05 15.39
N ARG A 26 -6.57 0.22 15.57
CA ARG A 26 -5.91 1.46 15.20
C ARG A 26 -6.19 1.62 13.72
N THR A 27 -7.20 2.40 13.42
CA THR A 27 -7.36 2.98 12.10
C THR A 27 -6.09 3.79 11.92
N GLN A 28 -5.09 3.15 11.32
CA GLN A 28 -3.88 3.84 10.89
C GLN A 28 -4.42 4.81 9.86
N GLN A 29 -4.59 6.06 10.30
CA GLN A 29 -4.92 7.17 9.42
C GLN A 29 -3.77 7.16 8.41
N SER A 30 -3.99 6.54 7.24
CA SER A 30 -2.98 6.47 6.20
C SER A 30 -2.73 7.92 5.79
N LEU A 31 -1.60 8.45 6.23
CA LEU A 31 -1.11 9.74 5.75
C LEU A 31 -1.10 9.62 4.24
N LYS A 32 -2.01 10.35 3.61
CA LYS A 32 -2.26 10.20 2.19
C LYS A 32 -1.20 10.98 1.43
N VAL A 33 -0.55 10.34 0.48
CA VAL A 33 0.36 11.01 -0.45
C VAL A 33 -0.41 12.13 -1.16
N ASP A 34 0.17 13.34 -1.18
CA ASP A 34 -0.41 14.48 -1.87
C ASP A 34 -0.40 14.27 -3.38
N THR A 35 -1.56 14.44 -4.02
CA THR A 35 -1.72 14.22 -5.46
C THR A 35 -2.62 15.28 -6.09
N LYS A 36 -2.31 15.66 -7.32
CA LYS A 36 -3.12 16.59 -8.11
C LYS A 36 -3.28 16.09 -9.53
N GLY A 37 -4.53 16.05 -10.01
CA GLY A 37 -4.83 15.67 -11.41
C GLY A 37 -4.43 14.26 -11.76
N VAL A 38 -4.49 13.31 -10.82
CA VAL A 38 -4.09 11.92 -10.98
C VAL A 38 -5.33 11.03 -11.06
N THR A 39 -5.38 10.19 -12.08
CA THR A 39 -6.37 9.11 -12.21
C THR A 39 -5.65 7.77 -12.26
N THR A 40 -6.15 6.78 -11.55
CA THR A 40 -5.59 5.43 -11.49
C THR A 40 -6.64 4.38 -11.81
N SER A 41 -6.21 3.32 -12.51
CA SER A 41 -7.06 2.17 -12.82
C SER A 41 -6.24 0.89 -12.72
N ILE A 42 -6.66 -0.05 -11.88
CA ILE A 42 -6.06 -1.39 -11.87
C ILE A 42 -6.47 -2.11 -13.14
N LYS A 43 -5.52 -2.47 -13.97
CA LYS A 43 -5.74 -3.20 -15.23
C LYS A 43 -5.64 -4.70 -15.05
N TYR A 44 -4.84 -5.13 -14.09
CA TYR A 44 -4.64 -6.55 -13.81
C TYR A 44 -4.18 -6.73 -12.36
N GLU A 45 -4.65 -7.79 -11.72
CA GLU A 45 -4.15 -8.21 -10.42
C GLU A 45 -4.33 -9.73 -10.29
N ALA A 46 -3.29 -10.43 -9.89
CA ALA A 46 -3.34 -11.87 -9.63
C ALA A 46 -2.31 -12.29 -8.58
N PRO A 47 -2.64 -13.26 -7.71
CA PRO A 47 -1.66 -13.90 -6.84
C PRO A 47 -0.53 -14.52 -7.65
N ILE A 48 0.70 -14.44 -7.14
CA ILE A 48 1.82 -15.16 -7.73
C ILE A 48 1.64 -16.64 -7.42
N ALA A 49 1.66 -17.47 -8.46
CA ALA A 49 1.58 -18.91 -8.40
C ALA A 49 2.57 -19.53 -9.39
N GLY A 50 3.01 -20.77 -9.13
CA GLY A 50 3.93 -21.49 -10.02
C GLY A 50 5.14 -22.09 -9.30
N PRO A 51 6.28 -22.26 -10.00
CA PRO A 51 7.44 -22.97 -9.44
C PRO A 51 8.20 -22.21 -8.36
N LEU A 52 7.98 -20.90 -8.21
CA LEU A 52 8.65 -20.05 -7.21
C LEU A 52 7.97 -20.20 -5.83
N LYS A 53 8.16 -21.35 -5.18
CA LYS A 53 7.45 -21.72 -3.94
C LYS A 53 7.53 -20.68 -2.82
N ASP A 54 8.65 -19.95 -2.73
CA ASP A 54 8.88 -18.99 -1.65
C ASP A 54 8.00 -17.73 -1.75
N VAL A 55 7.47 -17.42 -2.93
CA VAL A 55 6.61 -16.25 -3.19
C VAL A 55 5.16 -16.59 -3.45
N ASN A 56 4.84 -17.88 -3.69
CA ASN A 56 3.48 -18.32 -3.96
C ASN A 56 2.52 -17.97 -2.82
N GLY A 57 1.43 -17.29 -3.14
CA GLY A 57 0.39 -16.88 -2.20
C GLY A 57 0.80 -15.78 -1.22
N LYS A 58 2.11 -15.43 -1.14
CA LYS A 58 2.61 -14.33 -0.30
C LYS A 58 2.59 -12.99 -1.02
N TYR A 59 2.66 -13.03 -2.34
CA TYR A 59 2.72 -11.85 -3.19
C TYR A 59 1.73 -11.96 -4.34
N LYS A 60 1.44 -10.82 -4.94
CA LYS A 60 0.64 -10.68 -6.15
C LYS A 60 1.34 -9.78 -7.16
N LEU A 61 1.01 -10.00 -8.44
CA LEU A 61 1.32 -9.06 -9.51
C LEU A 61 0.15 -8.10 -9.66
N ARG A 62 0.45 -6.82 -9.82
CA ARG A 62 -0.54 -5.79 -10.14
C ARG A 62 -0.03 -4.95 -11.28
N VAL A 63 -0.92 -4.61 -12.20
CA VAL A 63 -0.69 -3.60 -13.24
C VAL A 63 -1.67 -2.46 -13.01
N THR A 64 -1.14 -1.29 -12.75
CA THR A 64 -1.92 -0.06 -12.57
C THR A 64 -1.62 0.91 -13.70
N GLU A 65 -2.66 1.41 -14.36
CA GLU A 65 -2.54 2.55 -15.28
C GLU A 65 -2.73 3.83 -14.48
N ILE A 66 -1.82 4.75 -14.65
CA ILE A 66 -1.82 6.04 -13.98
C ILE A 66 -1.76 7.13 -15.06
N THR A 67 -2.72 8.04 -15.03
CA THR A 67 -2.73 9.23 -15.89
C THR A 67 -2.63 10.49 -15.05
N ILE A 68 -1.69 11.35 -15.38
CA ILE A 68 -1.43 12.64 -14.72
C ILE A 68 -1.78 13.75 -15.71
N ALA A 69 -2.75 14.58 -15.36
CA ALA A 69 -3.15 15.74 -16.13
C ALA A 69 -2.00 16.77 -16.25
N PRO A 70 -2.02 17.66 -17.23
CA PRO A 70 -1.06 18.77 -17.32
C PRO A 70 -0.98 19.56 -16.00
N GLY A 71 0.22 19.78 -15.48
CA GLY A 71 0.46 20.43 -14.19
C GLY A 71 0.05 19.60 -12.96
N GLY A 72 -0.29 18.31 -13.17
CA GLY A 72 -0.56 17.35 -12.12
C GLY A 72 0.71 16.72 -11.56
N TYR A 73 0.59 16.08 -10.40
CA TYR A 73 1.71 15.44 -9.72
C TYR A 73 1.28 14.36 -8.73
N ILE A 74 2.22 13.51 -8.40
CA ILE A 74 2.21 12.64 -7.21
C ILE A 74 3.35 13.14 -6.33
N GLY A 75 3.06 13.63 -5.13
CA GLY A 75 4.02 14.13 -4.15
C GLY A 75 5.03 13.09 -3.72
N ASP A 76 5.96 13.46 -2.83
CA ASP A 76 7.00 12.55 -2.37
C ASP A 76 6.41 11.29 -1.76
N HIS A 77 6.85 10.15 -2.27
CA HIS A 77 6.35 8.84 -1.87
C HIS A 77 7.36 7.71 -2.12
N ASN A 78 7.08 6.58 -1.48
CA ASN A 78 7.68 5.28 -1.73
C ASN A 78 6.57 4.30 -2.16
N HIS A 79 6.94 3.06 -2.50
CA HIS A 79 6.01 1.99 -2.82
C HIS A 79 6.11 0.83 -1.83
N LEU A 80 5.03 0.05 -1.70
CA LEU A 80 4.99 -1.16 -0.88
C LEU A 80 5.77 -2.33 -1.48
N GLY A 81 6.14 -2.24 -2.74
CA GLY A 81 6.91 -3.27 -3.45
C GLY A 81 7.65 -2.71 -4.65
N PRO A 82 8.60 -3.48 -5.20
CA PRO A 82 9.33 -3.10 -6.40
C PRO A 82 8.42 -3.18 -7.63
N GLY A 83 8.75 -2.38 -8.64
CA GLY A 83 7.99 -2.35 -9.88
C GLY A 83 8.81 -1.92 -11.09
N ILE A 84 8.20 -2.10 -12.26
CA ILE A 84 8.69 -1.55 -13.52
C ILE A 84 7.62 -0.59 -14.03
N ARG A 85 8.03 0.60 -14.42
CA ARG A 85 7.16 1.55 -15.13
C ARG A 85 7.42 1.53 -16.62
N GLN A 86 6.33 1.71 -17.37
CA GLN A 86 6.37 1.98 -18.80
C GLN A 86 5.58 3.25 -19.09
N VAL A 87 6.21 4.27 -19.64
CA VAL A 87 5.50 5.44 -20.12
C VAL A 87 4.85 5.11 -21.45
N THR A 88 3.54 5.35 -21.58
CA THR A 88 2.75 5.04 -22.78
C THR A 88 2.33 6.31 -23.54
N ALA A 89 2.21 7.45 -22.85
CA ALA A 89 1.86 8.72 -23.48
C ALA A 89 2.39 9.91 -22.66
N GLY A 90 2.65 11.03 -23.33
CA GLY A 90 3.11 12.25 -22.69
C GLY A 90 4.56 12.16 -22.21
N GLN A 91 4.92 13.01 -21.26
CA GLN A 91 6.27 13.07 -20.68
C GLN A 91 6.19 13.09 -19.17
N MET A 92 6.93 12.19 -18.52
CA MET A 92 7.03 12.08 -17.07
C MET A 92 8.31 12.70 -16.58
N HIS A 93 8.21 13.63 -15.62
CA HIS A 93 9.33 14.09 -14.83
C HIS A 93 9.37 13.29 -13.54
N TYR A 94 10.42 12.50 -13.37
CA TYR A 94 10.67 11.65 -12.21
C TYR A 94 11.78 12.26 -11.38
N LEU A 95 11.39 12.81 -10.23
CA LEU A 95 12.25 13.60 -9.36
C LEU A 95 12.79 12.72 -8.24
N LEU A 96 14.08 12.56 -8.21
CA LEU A 96 14.84 11.96 -7.12
C LEU A 96 15.50 13.07 -6.29
N PRO A 97 15.96 12.80 -5.06
CA PRO A 97 16.57 13.82 -4.21
C PRO A 97 17.73 14.59 -4.87
N GLU A 98 18.52 13.93 -5.70
CA GLU A 98 19.72 14.50 -6.29
C GLU A 98 19.58 14.88 -7.77
N HIS A 99 18.60 14.34 -8.48
CA HIS A 99 18.44 14.57 -9.92
C HIS A 99 17.00 14.30 -10.39
N THR A 100 16.71 14.78 -11.60
CA THR A 100 15.44 14.53 -12.28
C THR A 100 15.70 13.72 -13.54
N MET A 101 14.95 12.62 -13.70
CA MET A 101 14.89 11.87 -14.95
C MET A 101 13.65 12.31 -15.73
N ILE A 102 13.73 12.24 -17.06
CA ILE A 102 12.61 12.52 -17.95
C ILE A 102 12.38 11.30 -18.81
N TYR A 103 11.17 10.75 -18.74
CA TYR A 103 10.77 9.58 -19.50
C TYR A 103 9.65 9.92 -20.47
N GLY A 104 9.71 9.36 -21.68
CA GLY A 104 8.73 9.50 -22.75
C GLY A 104 8.10 8.17 -23.16
N PRO A 105 7.18 8.19 -24.13
CA PRO A 105 6.51 6.98 -24.61
C PRO A 105 7.50 5.92 -25.09
N GLY A 106 7.36 4.70 -24.57
CA GLY A 106 8.24 3.57 -24.86
C GLY A 106 9.37 3.37 -23.85
N ASP A 107 9.64 4.34 -22.97
CA ASP A 107 10.65 4.19 -21.94
C ASP A 107 10.16 3.29 -20.81
N TYR A 108 11.11 2.51 -20.26
CA TYR A 108 10.93 1.66 -19.09
C TYR A 108 11.97 2.00 -18.05
N PHE A 109 11.58 1.90 -16.78
CA PHE A 109 12.51 2.01 -15.68
C PHE A 109 12.05 1.22 -14.46
N PHE A 110 13.01 0.91 -13.60
CA PHE A 110 12.77 0.15 -12.37
C PHE A 110 12.61 1.06 -11.18
N GLU A 111 11.65 0.75 -10.31
CA GLU A 111 11.48 1.35 -8.98
C GLU A 111 11.66 0.29 -7.91
N ALA A 112 12.64 0.48 -7.06
CA ALA A 112 12.93 -0.48 -5.97
C ALA A 112 11.85 -0.49 -4.88
N GLY A 113 11.07 0.59 -4.77
CA GLY A 113 10.01 0.75 -3.78
C GLY A 113 10.44 1.53 -2.53
N ASP A 114 11.71 1.44 -2.15
CA ASP A 114 12.28 2.07 -0.94
C ASP A 114 12.94 3.44 -1.21
N VAL A 115 13.04 3.86 -2.46
CA VAL A 115 13.58 5.15 -2.85
C VAL A 115 12.46 6.18 -2.93
N SER A 116 12.58 7.25 -2.12
CA SER A 116 11.63 8.36 -2.17
C SER A 116 11.77 9.15 -3.46
N HIS A 117 10.64 9.41 -4.09
CA HIS A 117 10.58 10.17 -5.34
C HIS A 117 9.25 10.91 -5.48
N ARG A 118 9.24 11.83 -6.42
CA ARG A 118 8.08 12.61 -6.84
C ARG A 118 7.89 12.44 -8.34
N VAL A 119 6.65 12.45 -8.81
CA VAL A 119 6.32 12.40 -10.24
C VAL A 119 5.51 13.62 -10.63
N GLU A 120 5.88 14.27 -11.73
CA GLU A 120 5.19 15.45 -12.24
C GLU A 120 4.95 15.34 -13.74
N ASN A 121 3.81 15.85 -14.18
CA ASN A 121 3.58 16.16 -15.59
C ASN A 121 3.73 17.66 -15.81
N ARG A 122 4.90 18.07 -16.31
CA ARG A 122 5.20 19.48 -16.67
C ARG A 122 4.83 19.81 -18.12
N GLY A 123 4.30 18.83 -18.85
CA GLY A 123 3.88 18.98 -20.24
C GLY A 123 2.51 19.64 -20.40
N LYS A 124 2.08 19.75 -21.65
CA LYS A 124 0.77 20.32 -22.04
C LYS A 124 -0.29 19.25 -22.31
N THR A 125 0.11 17.99 -22.40
CA THR A 125 -0.76 16.83 -22.65
C THR A 125 -0.74 15.90 -21.43
N PRO A 126 -1.76 15.06 -21.21
CA PRO A 126 -1.73 14.04 -20.15
C PRO A 126 -0.51 13.12 -20.29
N CYS A 127 0.10 12.77 -19.17
CA CYS A 127 1.13 11.75 -19.08
C CYS A 127 0.48 10.46 -18.57
N THR A 128 0.59 9.37 -19.35
CA THR A 128 0.06 8.07 -18.97
C THR A 128 1.19 7.06 -18.89
N HIS A 129 1.17 6.24 -17.85
CA HIS A 129 2.13 5.17 -17.66
C HIS A 129 1.48 3.94 -17.01
N LEU A 130 2.06 2.78 -17.23
CA LEU A 130 1.75 1.53 -16.56
C LEU A 130 2.79 1.28 -15.47
N LEU A 131 2.31 0.87 -14.31
CA LEU A 131 3.13 0.40 -13.20
C LEU A 131 2.85 -1.07 -12.98
N PHE A 132 3.88 -1.89 -13.18
CA PHE A 132 3.87 -3.34 -12.92
C PHE A 132 4.55 -3.57 -11.58
N GLU A 133 3.81 -4.00 -10.57
CA GLU A 133 4.31 -4.15 -9.19
C GLU A 133 4.22 -5.59 -8.71
N ILE A 134 5.18 -5.96 -7.86
CA ILE A 134 5.08 -7.13 -6.97
C ILE A 134 4.71 -6.59 -5.60
N LEU A 135 3.54 -6.94 -5.12
CA LEU A 135 3.02 -6.46 -3.83
C LEU A 135 2.75 -7.62 -2.89
N PRO A 136 2.83 -7.41 -1.56
CA PRO A 136 2.27 -8.36 -0.60
C PRO A 136 0.82 -8.69 -0.94
N ALA A 137 0.41 -9.96 -0.82
CA ALA A 137 -0.89 -10.43 -1.29
C ALA A 137 -2.07 -9.70 -0.65
N GLU A 138 -1.91 -9.28 0.61
CA GLU A 138 -2.93 -8.59 1.42
C GLU A 138 -3.13 -7.10 1.09
N VAL A 139 -2.26 -6.49 0.27
CA VAL A 139 -2.37 -5.06 -0.05
C VAL A 139 -3.66 -4.76 -0.80
N VAL A 140 -4.52 -3.95 -0.21
CA VAL A 140 -5.75 -3.44 -0.81
C VAL A 140 -5.61 -1.93 -1.02
N GLY A 141 -6.04 -1.42 -2.19
CA GLY A 141 -5.92 -0.01 -2.52
C GLY A 141 -4.55 0.41 -3.07
N PRO A 142 -4.19 1.70 -2.97
CA PRO A 142 -2.92 2.23 -3.48
C PRO A 142 -1.70 1.59 -2.83
N SER A 143 -0.63 1.40 -3.62
CA SER A 143 0.68 0.91 -3.14
C SER A 143 1.59 2.03 -2.64
N LEU A 144 1.16 3.28 -2.79
CA LEU A 144 1.92 4.46 -2.37
C LEU A 144 1.95 4.59 -0.86
N ILE A 145 3.13 4.86 -0.32
CA ILE A 145 3.35 5.18 1.10
C ILE A 145 4.15 6.46 1.24
N LEU A 146 3.96 7.19 2.34
CA LEU A 146 4.80 8.34 2.64
C LEU A 146 6.25 7.90 2.87
N PRO A 147 7.23 8.74 2.49
CA PRO A 147 8.64 8.48 2.77
C PRO A 147 8.86 8.23 4.27
N ARG A 148 9.67 7.24 4.59
CA ARG A 148 10.13 7.03 5.97
C ARG A 148 11.11 8.14 6.32
N LYS A 149 10.86 8.78 7.45
CA LYS A 149 11.79 9.75 8.04
C LYS A 149 13.00 9.04 8.60
#